data_1840ac9b72b3807ee27b76723f68725c
#
_entry.id   1840ac9b72b3807ee27b76723f68725c
#
_cell.length_a   1.000
_cell.length_b   1.000
_cell.length_c   1.000
_cell.angle_alpha   90.00
_cell.angle_beta   90.00
_cell.angle_gamma   90.00
#
_symmetry.space_group_name_H-M   'P 1'
#
loop_
_entity.id
_entity.type
_entity.pdbx_description
1 polymer ?
#
loop_
_entity_poly.entity_id
_entity_poly.type
_entity_poly.pdbx_seq_one_letter_code
_entity_poly.pdbx_strand_id
1 'polypeptide(L)'
;MADGPATRTAGERRAYLDRARGALRAADPVIAGLIDTHPDFDPDAWLASLPAMDPFGVLLFQVAGQQLSVRATRTILARIEEHFGGHLPAPEQLLASEPGTLRALGLSNRKEATLRDLAARFADGRLAGDALARMTDEEIERELTAVPGVGRWTAHGFLVLALGGDDVVATGDLALRKAAQRAYGLERPPTEDELAKIAEAWRPHRSLAASYLFAASEPE
;
A
#
# COMPACT_ATOMS: atom_id res chain seq x y z
N MET A 1 -13.68 13.49 8.82
CA MET A 1 -13.21 12.11 8.61
C MET A 1 -13.56 11.76 7.17
N ALA A 2 -12.58 11.57 6.30
CA ALA A 2 -12.85 11.00 4.99
C ALA A 2 -13.01 9.49 5.18
N ASP A 3 -14.15 8.93 4.75
CA ASP A 3 -14.36 7.49 4.71
C ASP A 3 -13.32 6.88 3.76
N GLY A 4 -12.31 6.20 4.31
CA GLY A 4 -11.31 5.50 3.52
C GLY A 4 -11.94 4.35 2.71
N PRO A 5 -11.31 3.85 1.62
CA PRO A 5 -11.87 2.77 0.79
C PRO A 5 -12.13 1.48 1.59
N ALA A 6 -11.40 1.21 2.66
CA ALA A 6 -11.63 0.06 3.53
C ALA A 6 -12.99 0.09 4.26
N THR A 7 -13.66 1.26 4.32
CA THR A 7 -14.95 1.44 4.99
C THR A 7 -16.12 1.67 4.03
N ARG A 8 -15.84 1.86 2.72
CA ARG A 8 -16.89 2.13 1.72
C ARG A 8 -17.62 0.86 1.31
N THR A 9 -18.94 0.92 1.22
CA THR A 9 -19.72 -0.10 0.53
C THR A 9 -19.36 -0.15 -0.96
N ALA A 10 -19.67 -1.24 -1.64
CA ALA A 10 -19.41 -1.38 -3.09
C ALA A 10 -20.03 -0.24 -3.91
N GLY A 11 -21.23 0.23 -3.53
CA GLY A 11 -21.90 1.36 -4.19
C GLY A 11 -21.20 2.68 -3.97
N GLU A 12 -20.78 2.97 -2.75
CA GLU A 12 -20.02 4.17 -2.40
C GLU A 12 -18.63 4.17 -3.07
N ARG A 13 -17.98 3.00 -3.14
CA ARG A 13 -16.70 2.83 -3.82
C ARG A 13 -16.84 3.15 -5.32
N ARG A 14 -17.87 2.60 -5.99
CA ARG A 14 -18.12 2.88 -7.40
C ARG A 14 -18.37 4.37 -7.65
N ALA A 15 -19.25 4.98 -6.86
CA ALA A 15 -19.55 6.42 -6.96
C ALA A 15 -18.31 7.29 -6.71
N TYR A 16 -17.42 6.90 -5.79
CA TYR A 16 -16.14 7.55 -5.58
C TYR A 16 -15.24 7.44 -6.83
N LEU A 17 -15.05 6.24 -7.37
CA LEU A 17 -14.20 6.01 -8.55
C LEU A 17 -14.69 6.81 -9.75
N ASP A 18 -16.01 6.89 -9.98
CA ASP A 18 -16.59 7.67 -11.09
C ASP A 18 -16.30 9.16 -10.93
N ARG A 19 -16.47 9.72 -9.72
CA ARG A 19 -16.12 11.13 -9.45
C ARG A 19 -14.63 11.41 -9.59
N ALA A 20 -13.78 10.51 -9.04
CA ALA A 20 -12.33 10.65 -9.08
C ALA A 20 -11.80 10.59 -10.51
N ARG A 21 -12.31 9.66 -11.34
CA ARG A 21 -11.99 9.61 -12.77
C ARG A 21 -12.38 10.88 -13.49
N GLY A 22 -13.56 11.43 -13.22
CA GLY A 22 -14.01 12.69 -13.78
C GLY A 22 -13.10 13.86 -13.44
N ALA A 23 -12.69 13.97 -12.17
CA ALA A 23 -11.76 14.99 -11.70
C ALA A 23 -10.37 14.85 -12.33
N LEU A 24 -9.82 13.65 -12.38
CA LEU A 24 -8.51 13.36 -12.97
C LEU A 24 -8.48 13.62 -14.47
N ARG A 25 -9.55 13.30 -15.22
CA ARG A 25 -9.67 13.63 -16.64
C ARG A 25 -9.63 15.14 -16.91
N ALA A 26 -10.23 15.92 -16.02
CA ALA A 26 -10.24 17.37 -16.15
C ALA A 26 -8.90 18.01 -15.78
N ALA A 27 -8.13 17.37 -14.87
CA ALA A 27 -6.93 17.93 -14.30
C ALA A 27 -5.64 17.59 -15.07
N ASP A 28 -5.59 16.41 -15.71
CA ASP A 28 -4.37 15.91 -16.34
C ASP A 28 -4.68 15.11 -17.62
N PRO A 29 -4.24 15.62 -18.81
CA PRO A 29 -4.53 14.98 -20.09
C PRO A 29 -3.85 13.61 -20.26
N VAL A 30 -2.71 13.35 -19.60
CA VAL A 30 -2.03 12.06 -19.67
C VAL A 30 -2.83 11.02 -18.87
N ILE A 31 -3.24 11.38 -17.66
CA ILE A 31 -4.09 10.50 -16.84
C ILE A 31 -5.46 10.30 -17.51
N ALA A 32 -6.03 11.33 -18.16
CA ALA A 32 -7.24 11.20 -18.96
C ALA A 32 -7.10 10.10 -20.03
N GLY A 33 -6.02 10.12 -20.80
CA GLY A 33 -5.72 9.10 -21.81
C GLY A 33 -5.59 7.70 -21.22
N LEU A 34 -4.96 7.56 -20.06
CA LEU A 34 -4.85 6.26 -19.38
C LEU A 34 -6.21 5.74 -18.90
N ILE A 35 -7.08 6.61 -18.37
CA ILE A 35 -8.44 6.25 -17.98
C ILE A 35 -9.26 5.81 -19.21
N ASP A 36 -9.10 6.47 -20.34
CA ASP A 36 -9.85 6.17 -21.57
C ASP A 36 -9.39 4.87 -22.24
N THR A 37 -8.11 4.52 -22.12
CA THR A 37 -7.57 3.25 -22.60
C THR A 37 -7.83 2.07 -21.65
N HIS A 38 -8.17 2.33 -20.39
CA HIS A 38 -8.46 1.30 -19.38
C HIS A 38 -9.80 1.59 -18.67
N PRO A 39 -10.94 1.60 -19.41
CA PRO A 39 -12.23 2.04 -18.87
C PRO A 39 -12.75 1.15 -17.73
N ASP A 40 -12.45 -0.14 -17.79
CA ASP A 40 -12.89 -1.15 -16.81
C ASP A 40 -11.84 -1.42 -15.73
N PHE A 41 -10.76 -0.65 -15.67
CA PHE A 41 -9.72 -0.84 -14.67
C PHE A 41 -10.26 -0.63 -13.26
N ASP A 42 -10.16 -1.68 -12.45
CA ASP A 42 -10.46 -1.62 -11.02
C ASP A 42 -9.13 -1.62 -10.24
N PRO A 43 -8.78 -0.51 -9.57
CA PRO A 43 -7.53 -0.41 -8.82
C PRO A 43 -7.45 -1.38 -7.65
N ASP A 44 -8.60 -1.92 -7.22
CA ASP A 44 -8.69 -2.83 -6.07
C ASP A 44 -8.83 -4.30 -6.48
N ALA A 45 -8.95 -4.61 -7.78
CA ALA A 45 -9.19 -5.97 -8.26
C ALA A 45 -8.15 -6.99 -7.75
N TRP A 46 -6.88 -6.58 -7.64
CA TRP A 46 -5.82 -7.43 -7.13
C TRP A 46 -5.95 -7.72 -5.62
N LEU A 47 -6.57 -6.81 -4.85
CA LEU A 47 -6.84 -6.99 -3.42
C LEU A 47 -7.83 -8.13 -3.18
N ALA A 48 -8.78 -8.34 -4.09
CA ALA A 48 -9.76 -9.43 -4.00
C ALA A 48 -9.09 -10.82 -3.97
N SER A 49 -7.85 -10.93 -4.42
CA SER A 49 -7.06 -12.15 -4.40
C SER A 49 -6.25 -12.37 -3.12
N LEU A 50 -6.26 -11.40 -2.21
CA LEU A 50 -5.57 -11.47 -0.92
C LEU A 50 -6.56 -11.86 0.19
N PRO A 51 -6.11 -12.52 1.26
CA PRO A 51 -6.93 -12.71 2.45
C PRO A 51 -7.36 -11.36 3.02
N ALA A 52 -8.50 -11.32 3.71
CA ALA A 52 -8.89 -10.15 4.48
C ALA A 52 -7.82 -9.87 5.55
N MET A 53 -7.26 -8.69 5.55
CA MET A 53 -6.19 -8.29 6.47
C MET A 53 -6.61 -7.07 7.26
N ASP A 54 -6.34 -7.11 8.56
CA ASP A 54 -6.35 -5.94 9.40
C ASP A 54 -5.12 -5.04 9.10
N PRO A 55 -5.00 -3.84 9.68
CA PRO A 55 -3.85 -2.96 9.44
C PRO A 55 -2.49 -3.62 9.75
N PHE A 56 -2.39 -4.46 10.78
CA PHE A 56 -1.15 -5.17 11.07
C PHE A 56 -0.84 -6.25 10.02
N GLY A 57 -1.86 -6.98 9.58
CA GLY A 57 -1.75 -7.97 8.50
C GLY A 57 -1.26 -7.36 7.19
N VAL A 58 -1.70 -6.14 6.85
CA VAL A 58 -1.18 -5.40 5.68
C VAL A 58 0.31 -5.12 5.80
N LEU A 59 0.80 -4.69 6.96
CA LEU A 59 2.24 -4.48 7.18
C LEU A 59 3.01 -5.80 7.14
N LEU A 60 2.44 -6.86 7.71
CA LEU A 60 3.04 -8.19 7.65
C LEU A 60 3.18 -8.65 6.19
N PHE A 61 2.13 -8.52 5.38
CA PHE A 61 2.16 -8.81 3.94
C PHE A 61 3.26 -8.01 3.23
N GLN A 62 3.32 -6.69 3.44
CA GLN A 62 4.27 -5.83 2.76
C GLN A 62 5.72 -6.12 3.16
N VAL A 63 6.00 -6.26 4.46
CA VAL A 63 7.36 -6.59 4.96
C VAL A 63 7.77 -7.99 4.48
N ALA A 64 6.87 -8.98 4.53
CA ALA A 64 7.15 -10.32 4.01
C ALA A 64 7.48 -10.27 2.52
N GLY A 65 6.77 -9.44 1.74
CA GLY A 65 6.91 -9.32 0.29
C GLY A 65 8.13 -8.52 -0.19
N GLN A 66 8.81 -7.76 0.67
CA GLN A 66 9.98 -6.98 0.26
C GLN A 66 11.01 -7.84 -0.48
N GLN A 67 11.40 -7.42 -1.69
CA GLN A 67 12.37 -8.11 -2.56
C GLN A 67 11.98 -9.55 -2.96
N LEU A 68 10.71 -9.89 -2.91
CA LEU A 68 10.17 -11.19 -3.32
C LEU A 68 9.11 -11.01 -4.43
N SER A 69 8.90 -12.08 -5.21
CA SER A 69 7.74 -12.14 -6.10
C SER A 69 6.45 -12.33 -5.29
N VAL A 70 5.31 -11.90 -5.85
CA VAL A 70 3.99 -12.10 -5.25
C VAL A 70 3.75 -13.58 -4.90
N ARG A 71 4.15 -14.50 -5.79
CA ARG A 71 4.03 -15.94 -5.56
C ARG A 71 4.83 -16.41 -4.35
N ALA A 72 6.09 -15.97 -4.21
CA ALA A 72 6.93 -16.32 -3.06
C ALA A 72 6.36 -15.76 -1.76
N THR A 73 5.87 -14.52 -1.78
CA THR A 73 5.23 -13.88 -0.65
C THR A 73 4.01 -14.67 -0.18
N ARG A 74 3.11 -15.05 -1.10
CA ARG A 74 1.92 -15.87 -0.78
C ARG A 74 2.28 -17.22 -0.15
N THR A 75 3.36 -17.87 -0.63
CA THR A 75 3.83 -19.13 -0.05
C THR A 75 4.28 -18.96 1.40
N ILE A 76 4.97 -17.86 1.71
CA ILE A 76 5.41 -17.56 3.09
C ILE A 76 4.20 -17.24 3.96
N LEU A 77 3.27 -16.40 3.48
CA LEU A 77 2.06 -16.06 4.22
C LEU A 77 1.23 -17.30 4.55
N ALA A 78 1.04 -18.21 3.59
CA ALA A 78 0.30 -19.45 3.83
C ALA A 78 0.92 -20.31 4.96
N ARG A 79 2.26 -20.36 5.04
CA ARG A 79 2.94 -21.05 6.17
C ARG A 79 2.74 -20.33 7.50
N ILE A 80 2.73 -18.99 7.47
CA ILE A 80 2.45 -18.19 8.68
C ILE A 80 1.02 -18.44 9.13
N GLU A 81 0.05 -18.38 8.23
CA GLU A 81 -1.36 -18.67 8.52
C GLU A 81 -1.54 -20.08 9.10
N GLU A 82 -0.95 -21.09 8.46
CA GLU A 82 -1.01 -22.48 8.96
C GLU A 82 -0.45 -22.59 10.39
N HIS A 83 0.69 -21.94 10.66
CA HIS A 83 1.32 -21.97 11.98
C HIS A 83 0.46 -21.29 13.06
N PHE A 84 -0.26 -20.23 12.72
CA PHE A 84 -1.09 -19.47 13.65
C PHE A 84 -2.58 -19.88 13.64
N GLY A 85 -2.91 -21.06 13.12
CA GLY A 85 -4.26 -21.63 13.19
C GLY A 85 -5.20 -21.19 12.07
N GLY A 86 -4.68 -20.90 10.88
CA GLY A 86 -5.47 -20.60 9.67
C GLY A 86 -5.73 -19.11 9.43
N HIS A 87 -5.01 -18.23 10.14
CA HIS A 87 -5.08 -16.78 9.97
C HIS A 87 -3.71 -16.13 10.18
N LEU A 88 -3.52 -14.91 9.70
CA LEU A 88 -2.33 -14.13 10.06
C LEU A 88 -2.34 -13.77 11.55
N PRO A 89 -1.18 -13.78 12.23
CA PRO A 89 -1.14 -13.50 13.67
C PRO A 89 -1.55 -12.06 13.97
N ALA A 90 -2.32 -11.90 15.05
CA ALA A 90 -2.46 -10.61 15.70
C ALA A 90 -1.11 -10.16 16.32
N PRO A 91 -0.91 -8.85 16.57
CA PRO A 91 0.33 -8.34 17.17
C PRO A 91 0.73 -9.09 18.43
N GLU A 92 -0.20 -9.34 19.35
CA GLU A 92 0.03 -10.02 20.62
C GLU A 92 0.42 -11.50 20.42
N GLN A 93 -0.19 -12.17 19.44
CA GLN A 93 0.16 -13.56 19.11
C GLN A 93 1.59 -13.66 18.57
N LEU A 94 1.99 -12.70 17.70
CA LEU A 94 3.35 -12.65 17.20
C LEU A 94 4.36 -12.38 18.31
N LEU A 95 4.06 -11.46 19.24
CA LEU A 95 4.93 -11.16 20.37
C LEU A 95 5.06 -12.33 21.35
N ALA A 96 3.99 -13.10 21.54
CA ALA A 96 3.97 -14.28 22.40
C ALA A 96 4.69 -15.49 21.77
N SER A 97 4.91 -15.50 20.46
CA SER A 97 5.62 -16.60 19.78
C SER A 97 7.12 -16.58 20.08
N GLU A 98 7.75 -17.76 20.01
CA GLU A 98 9.20 -17.88 20.21
C GLU A 98 9.98 -17.04 19.17
N PRO A 99 11.08 -16.37 19.59
CA PRO A 99 12.00 -15.73 18.65
C PRO A 99 12.52 -16.73 17.61
N GLY A 100 12.52 -16.36 16.34
CA GLY A 100 12.89 -17.24 15.23
C GLY A 100 11.71 -17.99 14.59
N THR A 101 10.50 -17.87 15.13
CA THR A 101 9.29 -18.50 14.56
C THR A 101 9.08 -18.05 13.10
N LEU A 102 9.06 -16.75 12.81
CA LEU A 102 8.86 -16.26 11.45
C LEU A 102 10.03 -16.62 10.52
N ARG A 103 11.24 -16.72 11.07
CA ARG A 103 12.40 -17.20 10.32
C ARG A 103 12.23 -18.66 9.89
N ALA A 104 11.76 -19.52 10.79
CA ALA A 104 11.50 -20.93 10.49
C ALA A 104 10.43 -21.09 9.39
N LEU A 105 9.51 -20.12 9.27
CA LEU A 105 8.46 -20.06 8.25
C LEU A 105 8.92 -19.43 6.92
N GLY A 106 10.16 -18.93 6.85
CA GLY A 106 10.78 -18.48 5.58
C GLY A 106 11.11 -16.99 5.51
N LEU A 107 10.95 -16.21 6.58
CA LEU A 107 11.38 -14.83 6.62
C LEU A 107 12.88 -14.70 6.99
N SER A 108 13.49 -13.56 6.66
CA SER A 108 14.83 -13.23 7.16
C SER A 108 14.77 -12.75 8.61
N ASN A 109 15.90 -12.84 9.33
CA ASN A 109 16.03 -12.29 10.68
C ASN A 109 15.64 -10.81 10.76
N ARG A 110 16.02 -10.02 9.73
CA ARG A 110 15.68 -8.59 9.66
C ARG A 110 14.17 -8.38 9.54
N LYS A 111 13.49 -9.14 8.68
CA LYS A 111 12.02 -9.04 8.52
C LYS A 111 11.30 -9.45 9.80
N GLU A 112 11.73 -10.51 10.48
CA GLU A 112 11.16 -10.90 11.76
C GLU A 112 11.34 -9.81 12.81
N ALA A 113 12.54 -9.23 12.94
CA ALA A 113 12.79 -8.13 13.88
C ALA A 113 11.91 -6.90 13.57
N THR A 114 11.79 -6.52 12.28
CA THR A 114 10.90 -5.46 11.83
C THR A 114 9.44 -5.73 12.22
N LEU A 115 8.95 -6.95 11.98
CA LEU A 115 7.55 -7.29 12.29
C LEU A 115 7.29 -7.34 13.79
N ARG A 116 8.25 -7.76 14.62
CA ARG A 116 8.12 -7.71 16.07
C ARG A 116 8.10 -6.28 16.62
N ASP A 117 8.92 -5.36 16.07
CA ASP A 117 8.85 -3.93 16.44
C ASP A 117 7.50 -3.32 16.04
N LEU A 118 7.01 -3.60 14.83
CA LEU A 118 5.66 -3.19 14.43
C LEU A 118 4.59 -3.76 15.36
N ALA A 119 4.64 -5.06 15.67
CA ALA A 119 3.70 -5.70 16.58
C ALA A 119 3.69 -5.04 17.97
N ALA A 120 4.87 -4.68 18.49
CA ALA A 120 4.96 -3.95 19.76
C ALA A 120 4.26 -2.58 19.72
N ARG A 121 4.39 -1.84 18.61
CA ARG A 121 3.73 -0.54 18.42
C ARG A 121 2.21 -0.66 18.28
N PHE A 122 1.71 -1.75 17.72
CA PHE A 122 0.27 -2.03 17.71
C PHE A 122 -0.23 -2.43 19.11
N ALA A 123 0.48 -3.30 19.80
CA ALA A 123 0.11 -3.79 21.13
C ALA A 123 0.16 -2.70 22.21
N ASP A 124 1.09 -1.74 22.11
CA ASP A 124 1.16 -0.59 23.05
C ASP A 124 0.25 0.58 22.67
N GLY A 125 -0.52 0.46 21.59
CA GLY A 125 -1.53 1.41 21.17
C GLY A 125 -1.03 2.57 20.29
N ARG A 126 0.27 2.67 20.00
CA ARG A 126 0.82 3.73 19.12
C ARG A 126 0.28 3.67 17.70
N LEU A 127 0.08 2.46 17.18
CA LEU A 127 -0.47 2.18 15.85
C LEU A 127 -1.82 1.43 15.92
N ALA A 128 -2.54 1.49 17.04
CA ALA A 128 -3.87 0.89 17.17
C ALA A 128 -4.93 1.70 16.41
N GLY A 129 -6.07 1.08 16.10
CA GLY A 129 -7.13 1.68 15.28
C GLY A 129 -7.55 3.09 15.68
N ASP A 130 -7.79 3.33 16.99
CA ASP A 130 -8.15 4.66 17.50
C ASP A 130 -7.02 5.70 17.40
N ALA A 131 -5.76 5.27 17.51
CA ALA A 131 -4.60 6.14 17.32
C ALA A 131 -4.47 6.50 15.83
N LEU A 132 -4.48 5.50 14.96
CA LEU A 132 -4.41 5.70 13.50
C LEU A 132 -5.52 6.63 12.99
N ALA A 133 -6.75 6.51 13.53
CA ALA A 133 -7.86 7.37 13.13
C ALA A 133 -7.68 8.85 13.49
N ARG A 134 -6.76 9.18 14.40
CA ARG A 134 -6.46 10.57 14.83
C ARG A 134 -5.19 11.14 14.22
N MET A 135 -4.35 10.30 13.60
CA MET A 135 -3.09 10.71 12.98
C MET A 135 -3.31 11.24 11.58
N THR A 136 -2.46 12.17 11.16
CA THR A 136 -2.32 12.54 9.74
C THR A 136 -1.47 11.50 9.00
N ASP A 137 -1.54 11.49 7.68
CA ASP A 137 -0.73 10.60 6.83
C ASP A 137 0.77 10.79 7.11
N GLU A 138 1.22 12.04 7.35
CA GLU A 138 2.61 12.35 7.67
C GLU A 138 3.01 11.83 9.06
N GLU A 139 2.10 11.84 10.03
CA GLU A 139 2.35 11.28 11.35
C GLU A 139 2.46 9.77 11.29
N ILE A 140 1.59 9.11 10.52
CA ILE A 140 1.65 7.67 10.28
C ILE A 140 2.94 7.28 9.54
N GLU A 141 3.30 8.02 8.48
CA GLU A 141 4.56 7.80 7.76
C GLU A 141 5.76 7.88 8.71
N ARG A 142 5.80 8.91 9.56
CA ARG A 142 6.87 9.11 10.53
C ARG A 142 6.97 7.96 11.54
N GLU A 143 5.84 7.53 12.11
CA GLU A 143 5.80 6.41 13.06
C GLU A 143 6.25 5.09 12.42
N LEU A 144 5.80 4.82 11.21
CA LEU A 144 6.16 3.61 10.48
C LEU A 144 7.63 3.61 10.06
N THR A 145 8.13 4.71 9.53
CA THR A 145 9.53 4.81 9.06
C THR A 145 10.54 4.88 10.21
N ALA A 146 10.10 5.13 11.44
CA ALA A 146 10.94 4.99 12.63
C ALA A 146 11.27 3.52 12.95
N VAL A 147 10.56 2.54 12.35
CA VAL A 147 10.83 1.11 12.52
C VAL A 147 11.94 0.69 11.54
N PRO A 148 13.07 0.13 12.03
CA PRO A 148 14.12 -0.37 11.15
C PRO A 148 13.59 -1.42 10.17
N GLY A 149 13.77 -1.18 8.87
CA GLY A 149 13.28 -2.05 7.82
C GLY A 149 11.95 -1.63 7.19
N VAL A 150 11.31 -0.60 7.72
CA VAL A 150 10.15 0.07 7.10
C VAL A 150 10.62 1.35 6.43
N GLY A 151 10.51 1.40 5.11
CA GLY A 151 10.79 2.61 4.33
C GLY A 151 9.50 3.34 3.94
N ARG A 152 9.64 4.54 3.37
CA ARG A 152 8.51 5.35 2.87
C ARG A 152 7.59 4.57 1.93
N TRP A 153 8.15 3.71 1.09
CA TRP A 153 7.36 2.86 0.20
C TRP A 153 6.38 1.96 0.97
N THR A 154 6.85 1.30 2.04
CA THR A 154 6.00 0.46 2.91
C THR A 154 4.96 1.30 3.66
N ALA A 155 5.35 2.49 4.14
CA ALA A 155 4.44 3.41 4.82
C ALA A 155 3.33 3.92 3.86
N HIS A 156 3.68 4.32 2.65
CA HIS A 156 2.69 4.73 1.63
C HIS A 156 1.77 3.57 1.23
N GLY A 157 2.33 2.37 1.03
CA GLY A 157 1.51 1.19 0.78
C GLY A 157 0.53 0.89 1.93
N PHE A 158 0.95 1.09 3.18
CA PHE A 158 0.07 0.96 4.34
C PHE A 158 -1.07 1.99 4.32
N LEU A 159 -0.75 3.26 4.07
CA LEU A 159 -1.76 4.31 3.95
C LEU A 159 -2.82 3.98 2.89
N VAL A 160 -2.40 3.46 1.74
CA VAL A 160 -3.32 3.09 0.65
C VAL A 160 -4.10 1.82 0.99
N LEU A 161 -3.42 0.74 1.40
CA LEU A 161 -4.01 -0.60 1.50
C LEU A 161 -4.76 -0.83 2.81
N ALA A 162 -4.25 -0.30 3.93
CA ALA A 162 -4.85 -0.50 5.24
C ALA A 162 -5.86 0.59 5.60
N LEU A 163 -5.54 1.85 5.25
CA LEU A 163 -6.34 3.00 5.65
C LEU A 163 -7.14 3.60 4.51
N GLY A 164 -6.87 3.14 3.29
CA GLY A 164 -7.60 3.59 2.14
C GLY A 164 -7.32 5.03 1.75
N GLY A 165 -6.09 5.46 1.87
CA GLY A 165 -5.68 6.81 1.48
C GLY A 165 -5.93 7.08 0.00
N ASP A 166 -6.85 8.00 -0.29
CA ASP A 166 -7.18 8.39 -1.67
C ASP A 166 -6.12 9.32 -2.27
N ASP A 167 -5.37 10.05 -1.43
CA ASP A 167 -4.47 11.12 -1.84
C ASP A 167 -3.00 10.87 -1.47
N VAL A 168 -2.54 9.63 -1.65
CA VAL A 168 -1.17 9.18 -1.39
C VAL A 168 -0.45 8.88 -2.70
N VAL A 169 0.82 9.28 -2.80
CA VAL A 169 1.70 8.93 -3.92
C VAL A 169 3.10 8.57 -3.44
N ALA A 170 3.56 7.38 -3.81
CA ALA A 170 4.89 6.89 -3.45
C ALA A 170 5.96 7.43 -4.42
N THR A 171 6.33 8.71 -4.29
CA THR A 171 7.28 9.37 -5.20
C THR A 171 8.67 8.72 -5.23
N GLY A 172 9.07 8.04 -4.14
CA GLY A 172 10.31 7.26 -4.06
C GLY A 172 10.26 5.91 -4.81
N ASP A 173 9.09 5.47 -5.26
CA ASP A 173 8.96 4.21 -5.99
C ASP A 173 9.53 4.32 -7.40
N LEU A 174 10.60 3.55 -7.68
CA LEU A 174 11.25 3.56 -8.98
C LEU A 174 10.34 3.03 -10.10
N ALA A 175 9.47 2.06 -9.80
CA ALA A 175 8.53 1.52 -10.79
C ALA A 175 7.49 2.57 -11.17
N LEU A 176 6.94 3.31 -10.19
CA LEU A 176 6.03 4.43 -10.43
C LEU A 176 6.71 5.54 -11.24
N ARG A 177 7.96 5.90 -10.88
CA ARG A 177 8.73 6.91 -11.63
C ARG A 177 9.00 6.49 -13.08
N LYS A 178 9.29 5.22 -13.33
CA LYS A 178 9.43 4.67 -14.69
C LYS A 178 8.08 4.63 -15.43
N ALA A 179 7.00 4.33 -14.74
CA ALA A 179 5.65 4.38 -15.32
C ALA A 179 5.29 5.82 -15.73
N ALA A 180 5.56 6.79 -14.87
CA ALA A 180 5.37 8.20 -15.18
C ALA A 180 6.28 8.64 -16.35
N GLN A 181 7.55 8.22 -16.41
CA GLN A 181 8.43 8.49 -17.54
C GLN A 181 7.77 8.08 -18.86
N ARG A 182 7.27 6.84 -18.93
CA ARG A 182 6.63 6.32 -20.15
C ARG A 182 5.35 7.07 -20.51
N ALA A 183 4.48 7.27 -19.53
CA ALA A 183 3.19 7.90 -19.76
C ALA A 183 3.31 9.37 -20.19
N TYR A 184 4.23 10.12 -19.58
CA TYR A 184 4.47 11.54 -19.89
C TYR A 184 5.50 11.79 -21.00
N GLY A 185 6.11 10.74 -21.58
CA GLY A 185 7.12 10.86 -22.62
C GLY A 185 8.39 11.57 -22.16
N LEU A 186 8.80 11.37 -20.89
CA LEU A 186 9.98 12.03 -20.33
C LEU A 186 11.26 11.34 -20.79
N GLU A 187 12.35 12.08 -20.96
CA GLU A 187 13.66 11.53 -21.36
C GLU A 187 14.24 10.53 -20.33
N ARG A 188 13.97 10.78 -19.04
CA ARG A 188 14.39 9.94 -17.91
C ARG A 188 13.28 9.78 -16.88
N PRO A 189 13.36 8.79 -15.97
CA PRO A 189 12.46 8.74 -14.83
C PRO A 189 12.56 10.05 -14.02
N PRO A 190 11.43 10.69 -13.69
CA PRO A 190 11.42 11.91 -12.88
C PRO A 190 12.07 11.64 -11.52
N THR A 191 12.70 12.64 -10.91
CA THR A 191 13.11 12.57 -9.51
C THR A 191 11.87 12.52 -8.59
N GLU A 192 12.07 12.28 -7.31
CA GLU A 192 10.97 12.27 -6.33
C GLU A 192 10.23 13.61 -6.32
N ASP A 193 10.97 14.73 -6.31
CA ASP A 193 10.41 16.08 -6.32
C ASP A 193 9.71 16.43 -7.65
N GLU A 194 10.23 15.95 -8.78
CA GLU A 194 9.60 16.14 -10.08
C GLU A 194 8.29 15.36 -10.16
N LEU A 195 8.26 14.09 -9.68
CA LEU A 195 7.03 13.31 -9.63
C LEU A 195 6.03 13.92 -8.64
N ALA A 196 6.47 14.44 -7.50
CA ALA A 196 5.61 15.13 -6.54
C ALA A 196 4.92 16.34 -7.19
N LYS A 197 5.66 17.13 -7.99
CA LYS A 197 5.09 18.28 -8.72
C LYS A 197 4.06 17.86 -9.78
N ILE A 198 4.34 16.79 -10.53
CA ILE A 198 3.37 16.22 -11.49
C ILE A 198 2.11 15.78 -10.74
N ALA A 199 2.27 15.10 -9.61
CA ALA A 199 1.18 14.54 -8.83
C ALA A 199 0.31 15.61 -8.12
N GLU A 200 0.73 16.86 -8.03
CA GLU A 200 -0.12 17.93 -7.48
C GLU A 200 -1.42 18.13 -8.28
N ALA A 201 -1.37 17.93 -9.60
CA ALA A 201 -2.55 18.00 -10.45
C ALA A 201 -3.58 16.89 -10.17
N TRP A 202 -3.15 15.79 -9.56
CA TRP A 202 -4.02 14.63 -9.30
C TRP A 202 -4.81 14.73 -7.98
N ARG A 203 -4.53 15.74 -7.14
CA ARG A 203 -5.23 15.93 -5.87
C ARG A 203 -6.73 16.13 -6.07
N PRO A 204 -7.55 15.55 -5.18
CA PRO A 204 -7.23 14.70 -4.03
C PRO A 204 -7.29 13.19 -4.35
N HIS A 205 -6.94 12.76 -5.56
CA HIS A 205 -7.09 11.39 -6.05
C HIS A 205 -5.75 10.77 -6.50
N ARG A 206 -4.63 11.16 -5.84
CA ARG A 206 -3.28 10.76 -6.24
C ARG A 206 -3.07 9.24 -6.26
N SER A 207 -3.70 8.51 -5.32
CA SER A 207 -3.62 7.05 -5.27
C SER A 207 -4.23 6.41 -6.52
N LEU A 208 -5.37 6.90 -6.99
CA LEU A 208 -6.02 6.39 -8.20
C LEU A 208 -5.19 6.71 -9.45
N ALA A 209 -4.64 7.92 -9.57
CA ALA A 209 -3.77 8.29 -10.69
C ALA A 209 -2.51 7.41 -10.74
N ALA A 210 -1.87 7.16 -9.60
CA ALA A 210 -0.73 6.24 -9.50
C ALA A 210 -1.10 4.82 -9.92
N SER A 211 -2.28 4.33 -9.56
CA SER A 211 -2.77 3.01 -9.96
C SER A 211 -2.94 2.90 -11.49
N TYR A 212 -3.43 3.94 -12.16
CA TYR A 212 -3.50 3.97 -13.63
C TYR A 212 -2.11 3.96 -14.29
N LEU A 213 -1.13 4.65 -13.72
CA LEU A 213 0.25 4.59 -14.20
C LEU A 213 0.84 3.18 -14.09
N PHE A 214 0.59 2.47 -12.99
CA PHE A 214 1.01 1.08 -12.83
C PHE A 214 0.31 0.16 -13.83
N ALA A 215 -1.00 0.25 -13.97
CA ALA A 215 -1.78 -0.56 -14.92
C ALA A 215 -1.26 -0.43 -16.35
N ALA A 216 -0.99 0.79 -16.80
CA ALA A 216 -0.44 1.07 -18.13
C ALA A 216 1.02 0.61 -18.31
N SER A 217 1.70 0.18 -17.25
CA SER A 217 3.10 -0.25 -17.28
C SER A 217 3.30 -1.75 -17.28
N GLU A 218 2.26 -2.52 -17.02
CA GLU A 218 2.30 -3.98 -17.13
C GLU A 218 2.32 -4.38 -18.62
N PRO A 219 3.22 -5.29 -19.05
CA PRO A 219 3.13 -5.87 -20.39
C PRO A 219 1.86 -6.71 -20.48
N GLU A 220 1.12 -6.56 -21.59
CA GLU A 220 -0.02 -7.40 -21.96
C GLU A 220 0.34 -8.91 -22.01
#